data_23eda3faf4c66cfadb1916f3ea3ac943
#
_entry.id   23eda3faf4c66cfadb1916f3ea3ac943
#
_cell.length_a   1.000
_cell.length_b   1.000
_cell.length_c   1.000
_cell.angle_alpha   90.00
_cell.angle_beta   90.00
_cell.angle_gamma   90.00
#
_symmetry.space_group_name_H-M   'P 1'
#
loop_
_entity.id
_entity.type
_entity.pdbx_description
1 polymer ?
#
loop_
_entity_poly.entity_id
_entity_poly.type
_entity_poly.pdbx_seq_one_letter_code
_entity_poly.pdbx_strand_id
1 'polypeptide(L)'
;MKPINPDIVLKPVKEYVLMAVGMLMYSFGWIGCILPAGGVGGGAAGLSLVLCNALSTAGIDLQIGTMVFIINAVLLLVAGFIVGWNFGLKTIFCVVIISLGMNFWQDVLPEGDFLHLERILAVILGGILAGIGIALCFAQGGSTGGTDIVAMIINKYRTVSYGKILIFSDFVIIGSSMLVGFHIDTVIYGYVMTAVVGYTVDMIMAGNQQSSQVLIVTHDYEKMADAIANNIHRGVTLIDSEGWYSKEKSKVVMVVCRKRETSMILKFAKTIDPDAFMTVGSVMGVYGKGFEALNKL
;
A
#
# COMPACT_ATOMS: atom_id res chain seq x y z
N MET A 1 -12.76 -36.47 -16.86
CA MET A 1 -12.61 -35.28 -16.03
C MET A 1 -11.20 -34.74 -16.27
N LYS A 2 -11.05 -33.52 -16.82
CA LYS A 2 -9.72 -32.88 -16.93
C LYS A 2 -9.23 -32.58 -15.52
N PRO A 3 -7.98 -32.86 -15.15
CA PRO A 3 -7.44 -32.52 -13.84
C PRO A 3 -7.52 -31.00 -13.68
N ILE A 4 -8.17 -30.57 -12.60
CA ILE A 4 -8.23 -29.14 -12.21
C ILE A 4 -6.80 -28.73 -11.93
N ASN A 5 -6.31 -27.76 -12.68
CA ASN A 5 -4.94 -27.24 -12.52
C ASN A 5 -4.83 -26.66 -11.09
N PRO A 6 -3.98 -27.22 -10.22
CA PRO A 6 -3.92 -26.82 -8.80
C PRO A 6 -3.66 -25.32 -8.62
N ASP A 7 -2.99 -24.67 -9.56
CA ASP A 7 -2.72 -23.23 -9.53
C ASP A 7 -3.97 -22.36 -9.64
N ILE A 8 -5.06 -22.86 -10.24
CA ILE A 8 -6.32 -22.13 -10.40
C ILE A 8 -7.03 -21.98 -9.05
N VAL A 9 -6.88 -22.95 -8.16
CA VAL A 9 -7.54 -22.96 -6.84
C VAL A 9 -6.62 -22.37 -5.76
N LEU A 10 -5.31 -22.64 -5.82
CA LEU A 10 -4.34 -22.15 -4.82
C LEU A 10 -4.18 -20.62 -4.84
N LYS A 11 -4.25 -20.01 -6.02
CA LYS A 11 -4.06 -18.56 -6.16
C LYS A 11 -5.10 -17.74 -5.38
N PRO A 12 -6.43 -17.94 -5.58
CA PRO A 12 -7.42 -17.20 -4.82
C PRO A 12 -7.36 -17.49 -3.31
N VAL A 13 -7.09 -18.73 -2.89
CA VAL A 13 -6.94 -19.06 -1.46
C VAL A 13 -5.80 -18.26 -0.84
N LYS A 14 -4.63 -18.20 -1.50
CA LYS A 14 -3.49 -17.41 -1.05
C LYS A 14 -3.83 -15.92 -0.93
N GLU A 15 -4.57 -15.36 -1.88
CA GLU A 15 -5.01 -13.96 -1.86
C GLU A 15 -5.87 -13.67 -0.62
N TYR A 16 -6.88 -14.51 -0.35
CA TYR A 16 -7.75 -14.33 0.82
C TYR A 16 -7.01 -14.55 2.15
N VAL A 17 -6.08 -15.49 2.23
CA VAL A 17 -5.24 -15.69 3.42
C VAL A 17 -4.37 -14.48 3.70
N LEU A 18 -3.71 -13.93 2.67
CA LEU A 18 -2.89 -12.73 2.83
C LEU A 18 -3.72 -11.51 3.25
N MET A 19 -4.92 -11.34 2.68
CA MET A 19 -5.85 -10.30 3.11
C MET A 19 -6.27 -10.49 4.57
N ALA A 20 -6.62 -11.72 4.99
CA ALA A 20 -7.01 -12.01 6.37
C ALA A 20 -5.88 -11.69 7.36
N VAL A 21 -4.64 -12.13 7.09
CA VAL A 21 -3.47 -11.81 7.92
C VAL A 21 -3.25 -10.30 7.97
N GLY A 22 -3.32 -9.61 6.82
CA GLY A 22 -3.19 -8.16 6.77
C GLY A 22 -4.23 -7.44 7.62
N MET A 23 -5.50 -7.86 7.54
CA MET A 23 -6.58 -7.23 8.29
C MET A 23 -6.52 -7.53 9.79
N LEU A 24 -6.03 -8.70 10.19
CA LEU A 24 -5.75 -9.00 11.59
C LEU A 24 -4.58 -8.18 12.14
N MET A 25 -3.52 -7.95 11.35
CA MET A 25 -2.44 -7.05 11.73
C MET A 25 -2.92 -5.60 11.86
N TYR A 26 -3.75 -5.14 10.92
CA TYR A 26 -4.39 -3.83 10.96
C TYR A 26 -5.20 -3.65 12.25
N SER A 27 -6.10 -4.59 12.55
CA SER A 27 -6.98 -4.53 13.72
C SER A 27 -6.20 -4.59 15.03
N PHE A 28 -5.12 -5.40 15.10
CA PHE A 28 -4.22 -5.41 16.25
C PHE A 28 -3.47 -4.09 16.42
N GLY A 29 -2.94 -3.52 15.34
CA GLY A 29 -2.29 -2.20 15.39
C GLY A 29 -3.20 -1.12 15.96
N TRP A 30 -4.49 -1.14 15.59
CA TRP A 30 -5.50 -0.22 16.12
C TRP A 30 -5.82 -0.46 17.58
N ILE A 31 -6.25 -1.66 17.94
CA ILE A 31 -6.76 -1.96 19.29
C ILE A 31 -5.63 -2.15 20.29
N GLY A 32 -4.51 -2.78 19.87
CA GLY A 32 -3.40 -3.08 20.77
C GLY A 32 -2.38 -1.96 20.94
N CYS A 33 -2.28 -1.05 19.96
CA CYS A 33 -1.25 0.00 20.01
C CYS A 33 -1.84 1.41 20.01
N ILE A 34 -2.72 1.73 19.05
CA ILE A 34 -3.19 3.11 18.83
C ILE A 34 -4.21 3.52 19.87
N LEU A 35 -5.19 2.68 20.13
CA LEU A 35 -6.27 2.96 21.08
C LEU A 35 -5.74 3.17 22.52
N PRO A 36 -4.86 2.29 23.09
CA PRO A 36 -4.29 2.52 24.41
C PRO A 36 -3.41 3.76 24.51
N ALA A 37 -2.74 4.13 23.41
CA ALA A 37 -1.96 5.38 23.34
C ALA A 37 -2.83 6.65 23.26
N GLY A 38 -4.16 6.51 23.22
CA GLY A 38 -5.08 7.63 23.05
C GLY A 38 -4.99 8.25 21.66
N GLY A 39 -4.55 7.50 20.63
CA GLY A 39 -4.47 7.95 19.26
C GLY A 39 -5.83 7.84 18.56
N VAL A 40 -6.10 8.76 17.65
CA VAL A 40 -7.21 8.70 16.68
C VAL A 40 -6.59 8.67 15.29
N GLY A 41 -7.13 7.90 14.39
CA GLY A 41 -6.67 7.88 13.01
C GLY A 41 -7.78 8.27 12.03
N GLY A 42 -7.46 8.16 10.75
CA GLY A 42 -8.41 8.38 9.67
C GLY A 42 -9.25 7.14 9.33
N GLY A 43 -9.96 7.22 8.21
CA GLY A 43 -10.74 6.12 7.68
C GLY A 43 -11.97 5.77 8.50
N ALA A 44 -12.54 4.58 8.20
CA ALA A 44 -13.71 4.08 8.95
C ALA A 44 -13.38 3.79 10.42
N ALA A 45 -12.16 3.33 10.72
CA ALA A 45 -11.77 3.02 12.08
C ALA A 45 -11.69 4.28 12.95
N GLY A 46 -11.10 5.36 12.44
CA GLY A 46 -11.06 6.65 13.13
C GLY A 46 -12.45 7.25 13.33
N LEU A 47 -13.26 7.25 12.28
CA LEU A 47 -14.66 7.71 12.37
C LEU A 47 -15.46 6.86 13.38
N SER A 48 -15.24 5.54 13.41
CA SER A 48 -15.89 4.66 14.37
C SER A 48 -15.52 4.99 15.81
N LEU A 49 -14.23 5.28 16.07
CA LEU A 49 -13.76 5.67 17.40
C LEU A 49 -14.42 6.99 17.85
N VAL A 50 -14.48 8.00 16.97
CA VAL A 50 -15.13 9.27 17.24
C VAL A 50 -16.62 9.06 17.55
N LEU A 51 -17.33 8.24 16.74
CA LEU A 51 -18.75 7.97 16.95
C LEU A 51 -19.02 7.12 18.20
N CYS A 52 -18.19 6.10 18.48
CA CYS A 52 -18.31 5.32 19.70
C CYS A 52 -18.15 6.20 20.94
N ASN A 53 -17.17 7.12 20.95
CA ASN A 53 -17.00 8.06 22.05
C ASN A 53 -18.19 9.02 22.20
N ALA A 54 -18.74 9.52 21.09
CA ALA A 54 -19.94 10.34 21.12
C ALA A 54 -21.16 9.57 21.64
N LEU A 55 -21.33 8.29 21.28
CA LEU A 55 -22.43 7.45 21.73
C LEU A 55 -22.30 7.05 23.21
N SER A 56 -21.08 6.79 23.68
CA SER A 56 -20.83 6.44 25.08
C SER A 56 -21.21 7.60 26.03
N THR A 57 -21.04 8.84 25.60
CA THR A 57 -21.54 10.01 26.35
C THR A 57 -23.06 10.05 26.43
N ALA A 58 -23.76 9.39 25.50
CA ALA A 58 -25.23 9.23 25.51
C ALA A 58 -25.69 7.92 26.20
N GLY A 59 -24.76 7.15 26.78
CA GLY A 59 -25.05 5.89 27.49
C GLY A 59 -25.19 4.67 26.58
N ILE A 60 -24.68 4.73 25.34
CA ILE A 60 -24.68 3.62 24.38
C ILE A 60 -23.24 3.18 24.15
N ASP A 61 -22.88 2.03 24.72
CA ASP A 61 -21.56 1.44 24.53
C ASP A 61 -21.54 0.44 23.38
N LEU A 62 -20.76 0.74 22.34
CA LEU A 62 -20.55 -0.12 21.19
C LEU A 62 -19.07 -0.41 20.99
N GLN A 63 -18.75 -1.65 20.65
CA GLN A 63 -17.40 -2.03 20.27
C GLN A 63 -17.01 -1.35 18.94
N ILE A 64 -15.74 -0.95 18.84
CA ILE A 64 -15.19 -0.22 17.67
C ILE A 64 -15.37 -1.04 16.38
N GLY A 65 -15.08 -2.34 16.42
CA GLY A 65 -15.25 -3.21 15.26
C GLY A 65 -16.69 -3.31 14.78
N THR A 66 -17.66 -3.28 15.70
CA THR A 66 -19.10 -3.26 15.35
C THR A 66 -19.47 -1.97 14.63
N MET A 67 -18.98 -0.82 15.11
CA MET A 67 -19.21 0.46 14.46
C MET A 67 -18.51 0.54 13.09
N VAL A 68 -17.28 0.02 12.97
CA VAL A 68 -16.57 -0.13 11.69
C VAL A 68 -17.41 -0.94 10.69
N PHE A 69 -18.01 -2.04 11.15
CA PHE A 69 -18.88 -2.87 10.29
C PHE A 69 -20.10 -2.09 9.82
N ILE A 70 -20.79 -1.38 10.71
CA ILE A 70 -22.00 -0.60 10.38
C ILE A 70 -21.67 0.48 9.35
N ILE A 71 -20.62 1.27 9.59
CA ILE A 71 -20.19 2.35 8.67
C ILE A 71 -19.86 1.76 7.30
N ASN A 72 -19.07 0.70 7.26
CA ASN A 72 -18.68 0.09 6.00
C ASN A 72 -19.85 -0.59 5.29
N ALA A 73 -20.80 -1.19 6.01
CA ALA A 73 -22.00 -1.77 5.41
C ALA A 73 -22.82 -0.69 4.67
N VAL A 74 -23.00 0.47 5.30
CA VAL A 74 -23.69 1.62 4.66
C VAL A 74 -22.91 2.09 3.42
N LEU A 75 -21.58 2.28 3.55
CA LEU A 75 -20.74 2.74 2.44
C LEU A 75 -20.72 1.75 1.28
N LEU A 76 -20.65 0.44 1.58
CA LEU A 76 -20.67 -0.62 0.56
C LEU A 76 -22.02 -0.70 -0.16
N LEU A 77 -23.13 -0.53 0.56
CA LEU A 77 -24.46 -0.45 -0.07
C LEU A 77 -24.52 0.74 -1.03
N VAL A 78 -24.12 1.92 -0.59
CA VAL A 78 -24.07 3.12 -1.44
C VAL A 78 -23.16 2.92 -2.64
N ALA A 79 -21.97 2.37 -2.43
CA ALA A 79 -21.03 2.07 -3.52
C ALA A 79 -21.58 1.04 -4.51
N GLY A 80 -22.26 0.01 -4.02
CA GLY A 80 -22.90 -1.01 -4.86
C GLY A 80 -23.91 -0.42 -5.84
N PHE A 81 -24.72 0.54 -5.38
CA PHE A 81 -25.68 1.25 -6.24
C PHE A 81 -25.00 2.24 -7.20
N ILE A 82 -23.92 2.91 -6.77
CA ILE A 82 -23.28 3.96 -7.56
C ILE A 82 -22.23 3.39 -8.52
N VAL A 83 -21.36 2.51 -8.05
CA VAL A 83 -20.19 2.01 -8.80
C VAL A 83 -20.47 0.67 -9.47
N GLY A 84 -21.28 -0.17 -8.81
CA GLY A 84 -21.64 -1.51 -9.26
C GLY A 84 -21.12 -2.60 -8.32
N TRP A 85 -21.80 -3.75 -8.32
CA TRP A 85 -21.56 -4.85 -7.37
C TRP A 85 -20.28 -5.68 -7.62
N ASN A 86 -19.67 -5.55 -8.81
CA ASN A 86 -18.43 -6.31 -9.14
C ASN A 86 -17.20 -5.92 -8.31
N PHE A 87 -17.28 -4.80 -7.58
CA PHE A 87 -16.19 -4.30 -6.73
C PHE A 87 -16.12 -5.00 -5.35
N GLY A 88 -17.16 -5.73 -4.94
CA GLY A 88 -17.49 -5.89 -3.53
C GLY A 88 -16.88 -7.07 -2.78
N LEU A 89 -16.66 -8.25 -3.37
CA LEU A 89 -16.42 -9.46 -2.58
C LEU A 89 -15.15 -9.42 -1.73
N LYS A 90 -14.03 -8.97 -2.29
CA LYS A 90 -12.77 -8.83 -1.55
C LYS A 90 -12.85 -7.77 -0.47
N THR A 91 -13.51 -6.64 -0.78
CA THR A 91 -13.71 -5.55 0.19
C THR A 91 -14.65 -5.96 1.30
N ILE A 92 -15.77 -6.64 1.00
CA ILE A 92 -16.68 -7.22 2.02
C ILE A 92 -15.90 -8.16 2.94
N PHE A 93 -15.11 -9.06 2.37
CA PHE A 93 -14.28 -9.98 3.14
C PHE A 93 -13.33 -9.23 4.09
N CYS A 94 -12.60 -8.24 3.59
CA CYS A 94 -11.68 -7.43 4.40
C CYS A 94 -12.42 -6.69 5.52
N VAL A 95 -13.57 -6.06 5.22
CA VAL A 95 -14.39 -5.35 6.22
C VAL A 95 -14.87 -6.29 7.32
N VAL A 96 -15.32 -7.50 6.97
CA VAL A 96 -15.74 -8.49 7.97
C VAL A 96 -14.57 -8.91 8.86
N ILE A 97 -13.40 -9.22 8.26
CA ILE A 97 -12.21 -9.61 9.05
C ILE A 97 -11.71 -8.47 9.94
N ILE A 98 -11.68 -7.21 9.45
CA ILE A 98 -11.31 -6.05 10.29
C ILE A 98 -12.25 -5.94 11.49
N SER A 99 -13.56 -5.98 11.23
CA SER A 99 -14.56 -5.76 12.28
C SER A 99 -14.52 -6.85 13.34
N LEU A 100 -14.46 -8.11 12.90
CA LEU A 100 -14.31 -9.24 13.83
C LEU A 100 -12.96 -9.20 14.56
N GLY A 101 -11.88 -8.85 13.85
CA GLY A 101 -10.55 -8.72 14.44
C GLY A 101 -10.49 -7.61 15.49
N MET A 102 -11.08 -6.44 15.25
CA MET A 102 -11.13 -5.37 16.24
C MET A 102 -11.91 -5.76 17.49
N ASN A 103 -13.09 -6.35 17.32
CA ASN A 103 -13.87 -6.82 18.47
C ASN A 103 -13.10 -7.91 19.23
N PHE A 104 -12.53 -8.88 18.53
CA PHE A 104 -11.72 -9.94 19.14
C PHE A 104 -10.57 -9.40 19.97
N TRP A 105 -9.79 -8.45 19.42
CA TRP A 105 -8.69 -7.85 20.17
C TRP A 105 -9.17 -6.99 21.33
N GLN A 106 -10.31 -6.30 21.20
CA GLN A 106 -10.90 -5.50 22.25
C GLN A 106 -11.37 -6.36 23.44
N ASP A 107 -11.84 -7.58 23.17
CA ASP A 107 -12.27 -8.53 24.22
C ASP A 107 -11.10 -9.29 24.86
N VAL A 108 -10.01 -9.55 24.11
CA VAL A 108 -8.91 -10.42 24.55
C VAL A 108 -7.77 -9.63 25.19
N LEU A 109 -7.48 -8.42 24.71
CA LEU A 109 -6.38 -7.62 25.23
C LEU A 109 -6.77 -6.97 26.56
N PRO A 110 -5.83 -6.89 27.52
CA PRO A 110 -6.06 -6.18 28.77
C PRO A 110 -6.40 -4.71 28.52
N GLU A 111 -7.26 -4.16 29.37
CA GLU A 111 -7.56 -2.73 29.31
C GLU A 111 -6.30 -1.89 29.62
N GLY A 112 -6.07 -0.86 28.81
CA GLY A 112 -4.95 0.06 28.96
C GLY A 112 -3.69 -0.34 28.18
N ASP A 113 -2.57 0.30 28.50
CA ASP A 113 -1.28 0.09 27.81
C ASP A 113 -0.58 -1.17 28.31
N PHE A 114 -0.94 -2.32 27.76
CA PHE A 114 -0.31 -3.61 28.10
C PHE A 114 1.11 -3.77 27.53
N LEU A 115 1.47 -2.99 26.51
CA LEU A 115 2.81 -3.01 25.92
C LEU A 115 3.81 -2.15 26.68
N HIS A 116 3.35 -1.30 27.60
CA HIS A 116 4.16 -0.35 28.37
C HIS A 116 5.09 0.51 27.50
N LEU A 117 4.58 0.91 26.32
CA LEU A 117 5.30 1.76 25.37
C LEU A 117 4.97 3.23 25.60
N GLU A 118 5.95 4.09 25.36
CA GLU A 118 5.65 5.51 25.22
C GLU A 118 4.63 5.76 24.12
N ARG A 119 3.70 6.70 24.32
CA ARG A 119 2.59 6.99 23.40
C ARG A 119 3.01 7.13 21.95
N ILE A 120 4.11 7.87 21.71
CA ILE A 120 4.61 8.07 20.34
C ILE A 120 5.10 6.76 19.71
N LEU A 121 5.76 5.89 20.48
CA LEU A 121 6.23 4.60 19.99
C LEU A 121 5.07 3.65 19.70
N ALA A 122 4.04 3.64 20.56
CA ALA A 122 2.83 2.85 20.33
C ALA A 122 2.09 3.29 19.05
N VAL A 123 1.97 4.61 18.81
CA VAL A 123 1.35 5.18 17.62
C VAL A 123 2.16 4.81 16.36
N ILE A 124 3.50 4.90 16.41
CA ILE A 124 4.36 4.53 15.29
C ILE A 124 4.25 3.02 15.00
N LEU A 125 4.35 2.18 16.03
CA LEU A 125 4.23 0.72 15.87
C LEU A 125 2.86 0.33 15.32
N GLY A 126 1.79 0.88 15.89
CA GLY A 126 0.42 0.67 15.42
C GLY A 126 0.23 1.13 13.97
N GLY A 127 0.79 2.30 13.61
CA GLY A 127 0.77 2.83 12.26
C GLY A 127 1.51 1.93 11.25
N ILE A 128 2.67 1.39 11.63
CA ILE A 128 3.42 0.42 10.80
C ILE A 128 2.60 -0.85 10.60
N LEU A 129 2.05 -1.44 11.67
CA LEU A 129 1.24 -2.66 11.59
C LEU A 129 -0.01 -2.45 10.74
N ALA A 130 -0.69 -1.33 10.93
CA ALA A 130 -1.86 -0.95 10.13
C ALA A 130 -1.47 -0.74 8.66
N GLY A 131 -0.37 -0.04 8.38
CA GLY A 131 0.14 0.19 7.03
C GLY A 131 0.53 -1.09 6.31
N ILE A 132 1.19 -2.04 6.98
CA ILE A 132 1.49 -3.37 6.43
C ILE A 132 0.18 -4.09 6.09
N GLY A 133 -0.80 -4.08 7.00
CA GLY A 133 -2.10 -4.70 6.81
C GLY A 133 -2.83 -4.17 5.58
N ILE A 134 -2.90 -2.84 5.43
CA ILE A 134 -3.49 -2.15 4.29
C ILE A 134 -2.76 -2.54 2.99
N ALA A 135 -1.43 -2.49 2.98
CA ALA A 135 -0.63 -2.80 1.80
C ALA A 135 -0.82 -4.26 1.35
N LEU A 136 -0.90 -5.22 2.28
CA LEU A 136 -1.20 -6.62 1.96
C LEU A 136 -2.58 -6.77 1.33
N CYS A 137 -3.57 -6.05 1.82
CA CYS A 137 -4.92 -6.03 1.28
C CYS A 137 -4.95 -5.45 -0.14
N PHE A 138 -4.37 -4.28 -0.35
CA PHE A 138 -4.32 -3.60 -1.66
C PHE A 138 -3.56 -4.40 -2.70
N ALA A 139 -2.46 -5.07 -2.32
CA ALA A 139 -1.70 -5.94 -3.21
C ALA A 139 -2.52 -7.11 -3.75
N GLN A 140 -3.58 -7.53 -3.05
CA GLN A 140 -4.50 -8.58 -3.50
C GLN A 140 -5.77 -8.01 -4.18
N GLY A 141 -5.86 -6.69 -4.35
CA GLY A 141 -7.00 -6.01 -4.97
C GLY A 141 -8.23 -5.93 -4.05
N GLY A 142 -8.03 -6.01 -2.72
CA GLY A 142 -9.02 -5.68 -1.70
C GLY A 142 -8.96 -4.21 -1.31
N SER A 143 -9.88 -3.78 -0.44
CA SER A 143 -9.90 -2.46 0.20
C SER A 143 -10.27 -2.63 1.67
N THR A 144 -9.79 -1.73 2.52
CA THR A 144 -10.13 -1.71 3.95
C THR A 144 -11.53 -1.15 4.21
N GLY A 145 -12.19 -0.66 3.17
CA GLY A 145 -13.44 0.07 3.31
C GLY A 145 -13.23 1.54 3.67
N GLY A 146 -14.21 2.15 4.33
CA GLY A 146 -14.09 3.52 4.85
C GLY A 146 -13.89 4.57 3.78
N THR A 147 -12.91 5.44 4.02
CA THR A 147 -12.56 6.56 3.12
C THR A 147 -12.11 6.09 1.73
N ASP A 148 -11.60 4.88 1.59
CA ASP A 148 -11.28 4.27 0.28
C ASP A 148 -12.54 4.16 -0.60
N ILE A 149 -13.66 3.75 -0.01
CA ILE A 149 -14.95 3.65 -0.72
C ILE A 149 -15.43 5.05 -1.12
N VAL A 150 -15.31 6.01 -0.21
CA VAL A 150 -15.68 7.41 -0.47
C VAL A 150 -14.83 7.97 -1.61
N ALA A 151 -13.52 7.72 -1.59
CA ALA A 151 -12.61 8.15 -2.65
C ALA A 151 -13.00 7.55 -4.00
N MET A 152 -13.40 6.29 -4.05
CA MET A 152 -13.84 5.62 -5.25
C MET A 152 -15.15 6.21 -5.79
N ILE A 153 -16.12 6.48 -4.92
CA ILE A 153 -17.39 7.11 -5.31
C ILE A 153 -17.14 8.50 -5.91
N ILE A 154 -16.31 9.33 -5.26
CA ILE A 154 -15.99 10.67 -5.73
C ILE A 154 -15.26 10.61 -7.08
N ASN A 155 -14.29 9.67 -7.22
CA ASN A 155 -13.51 9.53 -8.45
C ASN A 155 -14.35 9.11 -9.65
N LYS A 156 -15.50 8.44 -9.45
CA LYS A 156 -16.44 8.13 -10.53
C LYS A 156 -17.03 9.38 -11.17
N TYR A 157 -17.24 10.46 -10.40
CA TYR A 157 -17.89 11.69 -10.88
C TYR A 157 -16.90 12.83 -11.11
N ARG A 158 -15.71 12.78 -10.53
CA ARG A 158 -14.70 13.84 -10.59
C ARG A 158 -13.32 13.21 -10.75
N THR A 159 -12.51 13.73 -11.65
CA THR A 159 -11.11 13.33 -11.84
C THR A 159 -10.21 13.92 -10.73
N VAL A 160 -10.42 13.47 -9.51
CA VAL A 160 -9.60 13.89 -8.35
C VAL A 160 -8.70 12.73 -7.93
N SER A 161 -7.44 13.02 -7.61
CA SER A 161 -6.51 12.00 -7.12
C SER A 161 -7.06 11.33 -5.85
N TYR A 162 -7.03 10.01 -5.82
CA TYR A 162 -7.41 9.21 -4.63
C TYR A 162 -6.71 9.69 -3.37
N GLY A 163 -5.39 9.89 -3.42
CA GLY A 163 -4.62 10.35 -2.27
C GLY A 163 -5.09 11.70 -1.70
N LYS A 164 -5.51 12.63 -2.56
CA LYS A 164 -6.06 13.92 -2.09
C LYS A 164 -7.35 13.74 -1.32
N ILE A 165 -8.23 12.85 -1.77
CA ILE A 165 -9.50 12.59 -1.09
C ILE A 165 -9.25 11.92 0.25
N LEU A 166 -8.35 10.92 0.30
CA LEU A 166 -7.98 10.23 1.53
C LEU A 166 -7.39 11.18 2.56
N ILE A 167 -6.38 11.97 2.18
CA ILE A 167 -5.74 12.94 3.08
C ILE A 167 -6.77 13.95 3.60
N PHE A 168 -7.64 14.47 2.73
CA PHE A 168 -8.66 15.43 3.15
C PHE A 168 -9.69 14.79 4.08
N SER A 169 -10.16 13.57 3.78
CA SER A 169 -11.11 12.85 4.63
C SER A 169 -10.52 12.57 6.00
N ASP A 170 -9.28 12.08 6.03
CA ASP A 170 -8.59 11.78 7.29
C ASP A 170 -8.33 13.05 8.11
N PHE A 171 -7.98 14.16 7.46
CA PHE A 171 -7.82 15.44 8.12
C PHE A 171 -9.10 15.88 8.80
N VAL A 172 -10.25 15.76 8.12
CA VAL A 172 -11.56 16.11 8.68
C VAL A 172 -11.95 15.16 9.82
N ILE A 173 -11.77 13.85 9.66
CA ILE A 173 -12.12 12.85 10.69
C ILE A 173 -11.29 13.07 11.95
N ILE A 174 -9.97 13.18 11.82
CA ILE A 174 -9.06 13.38 12.95
C ILE A 174 -9.35 14.71 13.63
N GLY A 175 -9.57 15.79 12.86
CA GLY A 175 -9.92 17.10 13.41
C GLY A 175 -11.27 17.08 14.14
N SER A 176 -12.25 16.32 13.65
CA SER A 176 -13.57 16.21 14.29
C SER A 176 -13.54 15.53 15.66
N SER A 177 -12.50 14.79 15.98
CA SER A 177 -12.34 14.16 17.30
C SER A 177 -12.32 15.18 18.45
N MET A 178 -11.87 16.42 18.19
CA MET A 178 -11.91 17.49 19.17
C MET A 178 -13.35 17.87 19.58
N LEU A 179 -14.33 17.69 18.69
CA LEU A 179 -15.74 18.02 18.97
C LEU A 179 -16.38 17.04 19.98
N VAL A 180 -15.81 15.84 20.11
CA VAL A 180 -16.28 14.81 21.05
C VAL A 180 -15.39 14.65 22.28
N GLY A 181 -14.59 15.69 22.61
CA GLY A 181 -13.84 15.78 23.85
C GLY A 181 -12.44 15.19 23.84
N PHE A 182 -11.90 14.79 22.66
CA PHE A 182 -10.50 14.40 22.58
C PHE A 182 -9.56 15.61 22.69
N HIS A 183 -8.45 15.43 23.40
CA HIS A 183 -7.43 16.46 23.56
C HIS A 183 -6.64 16.72 22.28
N ILE A 184 -6.01 17.89 22.17
CA ILE A 184 -5.17 18.26 21.02
C ILE A 184 -4.03 17.28 20.77
N ASP A 185 -3.46 16.67 21.83
CA ASP A 185 -2.41 15.66 21.72
C ASP A 185 -2.89 14.45 20.91
N THR A 186 -4.13 14.02 21.10
CA THR A 186 -4.76 12.92 20.34
C THR A 186 -4.82 13.23 18.84
N VAL A 187 -5.15 14.47 18.50
CA VAL A 187 -5.18 14.93 17.10
C VAL A 187 -3.78 14.90 16.48
N ILE A 188 -2.78 15.38 17.23
CA ILE A 188 -1.38 15.37 16.78
C ILE A 188 -0.92 13.91 16.55
N TYR A 189 -1.16 13.01 17.49
CA TYR A 189 -0.84 11.59 17.33
C TYR A 189 -1.59 10.96 16.15
N GLY A 190 -2.83 11.37 15.91
CA GLY A 190 -3.61 10.94 14.75
C GLY A 190 -2.95 11.32 13.43
N TYR A 191 -2.47 12.53 13.29
CA TYR A 191 -1.73 12.96 12.09
C TYR A 191 -0.39 12.25 11.93
N VAL A 192 0.35 12.04 13.03
CA VAL A 192 1.58 11.24 13.01
C VAL A 192 1.27 9.81 12.54
N MET A 193 0.24 9.19 13.10
CA MET A 193 -0.20 7.86 12.69
C MET A 193 -0.52 7.79 11.20
N THR A 194 -1.34 8.73 10.69
CA THR A 194 -1.74 8.76 9.28
C THR A 194 -0.52 8.92 8.36
N ALA A 195 0.46 9.73 8.74
CA ALA A 195 1.71 9.86 8.02
C ALA A 195 2.52 8.56 8.00
N VAL A 196 2.63 7.86 9.15
CA VAL A 196 3.33 6.57 9.26
C VAL A 196 2.62 5.49 8.44
N VAL A 197 1.29 5.41 8.54
CA VAL A 197 0.48 4.47 7.74
C VAL A 197 0.71 4.71 6.25
N GLY A 198 0.54 5.95 5.79
CA GLY A 198 0.71 6.32 4.39
C GLY A 198 2.11 5.98 3.87
N TYR A 199 3.15 6.36 4.61
CA TYR A 199 4.53 6.05 4.26
C TYR A 199 4.78 4.54 4.18
N THR A 200 4.24 3.76 5.15
CA THR A 200 4.40 2.30 5.18
C THR A 200 3.70 1.63 3.99
N VAL A 201 2.48 2.07 3.68
CA VAL A 201 1.73 1.57 2.51
C VAL A 201 2.51 1.87 1.23
N ASP A 202 2.94 3.10 1.03
CA ASP A 202 3.68 3.51 -0.16
C ASP A 202 5.00 2.74 -0.30
N MET A 203 5.74 2.56 0.80
CA MET A 203 6.99 1.80 0.82
C MET A 203 6.81 0.34 0.37
N ILE A 204 5.76 -0.32 0.87
CA ILE A 204 5.49 -1.73 0.54
C ILE A 204 4.95 -1.84 -0.89
N MET A 205 4.01 -0.97 -1.28
CA MET A 205 3.42 -0.98 -2.62
C MET A 205 4.45 -0.60 -3.68
N ALA A 206 5.28 0.41 -3.43
CA ALA A 206 6.35 0.81 -4.33
C ALA A 206 7.47 -0.24 -4.42
N GLY A 207 7.79 -0.92 -3.33
CA GLY A 207 8.84 -1.96 -3.29
C GLY A 207 8.59 -3.11 -4.26
N ASN A 208 7.34 -3.37 -4.60
CA ASN A 208 6.96 -4.47 -5.51
C ASN A 208 6.92 -4.05 -6.99
N GLN A 209 6.93 -2.75 -7.30
CA GLN A 209 6.75 -2.21 -8.66
C GLN A 209 7.92 -1.34 -9.14
N GLN A 210 8.94 -1.10 -8.32
CA GLN A 210 10.06 -0.25 -8.73
C GLN A 210 10.82 -0.87 -9.90
N SER A 211 10.78 -0.17 -11.03
CA SER A 211 11.62 -0.44 -12.20
C SER A 211 12.81 0.52 -12.20
N SER A 212 13.91 0.07 -12.77
CA SER A 212 15.11 0.89 -12.96
C SER A 212 15.46 0.93 -14.43
N GLN A 213 15.91 2.07 -14.88
CA GLN A 213 16.59 2.25 -16.17
C GLN A 213 18.08 2.29 -15.91
N VAL A 214 18.80 1.40 -16.53
CA VAL A 214 20.28 1.35 -16.48
C VAL A 214 20.79 1.81 -17.84
N LEU A 215 21.63 2.82 -17.83
CA LEU A 215 22.36 3.28 -19.02
C LEU A 215 23.83 2.90 -18.81
N ILE A 216 24.39 2.19 -19.79
CA ILE A 216 25.78 1.71 -19.77
C ILE A 216 26.47 2.26 -20.99
N VAL A 217 27.46 3.11 -20.77
CA VAL A 217 28.35 3.64 -21.81
C VAL A 217 29.58 2.76 -21.86
N THR A 218 29.79 2.08 -22.99
CA THR A 218 30.87 1.10 -23.17
C THR A 218 31.28 1.00 -24.63
N HIS A 219 32.51 0.64 -24.89
CA HIS A 219 32.98 0.29 -26.24
C HIS A 219 32.57 -1.12 -26.64
N ASP A 220 32.45 -2.04 -25.68
CA ASP A 220 32.04 -3.45 -25.89
C ASP A 220 30.50 -3.62 -25.85
N TYR A 221 29.76 -2.72 -26.48
CA TYR A 221 28.29 -2.67 -26.40
C TYR A 221 27.60 -3.93 -26.95
N GLU A 222 28.19 -4.64 -27.95
CA GLU A 222 27.62 -5.86 -28.53
C GLU A 222 27.68 -7.00 -27.50
N LYS A 223 28.85 -7.26 -26.92
CA LYS A 223 29.03 -8.28 -25.89
C LYS A 223 28.17 -7.96 -24.66
N MET A 224 28.06 -6.67 -24.31
CA MET A 224 27.23 -6.19 -23.21
C MET A 224 25.75 -6.48 -23.46
N ALA A 225 25.25 -6.14 -24.65
CA ALA A 225 23.86 -6.35 -25.04
C ALA A 225 23.51 -7.86 -25.07
N ASP A 226 24.39 -8.69 -25.67
CA ASP A 226 24.19 -10.12 -25.73
C ASP A 226 24.19 -10.77 -24.34
N ALA A 227 25.10 -10.38 -23.47
CA ALA A 227 25.17 -10.90 -22.12
C ALA A 227 23.93 -10.57 -21.30
N ILE A 228 23.42 -9.34 -21.40
CA ILE A 228 22.20 -8.90 -20.71
C ILE A 228 20.96 -9.61 -21.28
N ALA A 229 20.83 -9.67 -22.60
CA ALA A 229 19.70 -10.30 -23.26
C ALA A 229 19.61 -11.81 -22.95
N ASN A 230 20.75 -12.51 -23.00
CA ASN A 230 20.80 -13.96 -22.85
C ASN A 230 20.78 -14.44 -21.39
N ASN A 231 21.43 -13.72 -20.47
CA ASN A 231 21.54 -14.15 -19.06
C ASN A 231 20.47 -13.57 -18.15
N ILE A 232 19.98 -12.35 -18.45
CA ILE A 232 19.00 -11.67 -17.60
C ILE A 232 17.60 -11.67 -18.26
N HIS A 233 17.53 -12.02 -19.54
CA HIS A 233 16.29 -12.07 -20.34
C HIS A 233 15.52 -10.74 -20.32
N ARG A 234 16.27 -9.64 -20.46
CA ARG A 234 15.73 -8.28 -20.55
C ARG A 234 16.00 -7.68 -21.92
N GLY A 235 15.03 -6.91 -22.39
CA GLY A 235 15.18 -6.14 -23.62
C GLY A 235 16.31 -5.11 -23.48
N VAL A 236 17.12 -5.03 -24.51
CA VAL A 236 18.24 -4.08 -24.60
C VAL A 236 17.98 -3.15 -25.77
N THR A 237 18.18 -1.84 -25.54
CA THR A 237 18.11 -0.83 -26.60
C THR A 237 19.46 -0.16 -26.74
N LEU A 238 19.99 -0.12 -27.95
CA LEU A 238 21.23 0.59 -28.26
C LEU A 238 20.88 2.00 -28.77
N ILE A 239 21.54 3.01 -28.16
CA ILE A 239 21.39 4.42 -28.51
C ILE A 239 22.73 4.89 -29.02
N ASP A 240 22.76 5.44 -30.24
CA ASP A 240 23.99 6.00 -30.80
C ASP A 240 24.43 7.22 -29.96
N SER A 241 25.70 7.28 -29.63
CA SER A 241 26.29 8.33 -28.81
C SER A 241 27.67 8.74 -29.32
N GLU A 242 28.09 9.96 -29.05
CA GLU A 242 29.39 10.49 -29.35
C GLU A 242 29.92 11.22 -28.12
N GLY A 243 31.14 10.88 -27.71
CA GLY A 243 31.84 11.59 -26.63
C GLY A 243 32.11 12.99 -27.04
N TRP A 244 31.59 13.99 -26.27
CA TRP A 244 31.80 15.40 -26.64
C TRP A 244 33.29 15.79 -26.65
N TYR A 245 34.06 15.28 -25.72
CA TYR A 245 35.49 15.57 -25.59
C TYR A 245 36.35 14.70 -26.51
N SER A 246 36.14 13.36 -26.47
CA SER A 246 36.95 12.42 -27.25
C SER A 246 36.59 12.39 -28.73
N LYS A 247 35.38 12.85 -29.12
CA LYS A 247 34.82 12.74 -30.48
C LYS A 247 34.69 11.29 -30.97
N GLU A 248 34.81 10.35 -30.05
CA GLU A 248 34.65 8.93 -30.35
C GLU A 248 33.18 8.55 -30.40
N LYS A 249 32.82 7.78 -31.43
CA LYS A 249 31.50 7.22 -31.57
C LYS A 249 31.39 5.95 -30.74
N SER A 250 30.36 5.86 -29.92
CA SER A 250 30.07 4.69 -29.10
C SER A 250 28.55 4.44 -29.06
N LYS A 251 28.12 3.46 -28.31
CA LYS A 251 26.69 3.22 -28.06
C LYS A 251 26.41 3.14 -26.58
N VAL A 252 25.29 3.73 -26.19
CA VAL A 252 24.74 3.56 -24.84
C VAL A 252 23.80 2.38 -24.86
N VAL A 253 24.10 1.41 -24.02
CA VAL A 253 23.25 0.24 -23.77
C VAL A 253 22.20 0.61 -22.73
N MET A 254 20.95 0.76 -23.14
CA MET A 254 19.82 1.07 -22.25
C MET A 254 19.06 -0.19 -21.92
N VAL A 255 18.88 -0.45 -20.62
CA VAL A 255 18.14 -1.60 -20.11
C VAL A 255 17.11 -1.13 -19.11
N VAL A 256 15.85 -1.52 -19.30
CA VAL A 256 14.81 -1.33 -18.30
C VAL A 256 14.58 -2.67 -17.60
N CYS A 257 14.69 -2.68 -16.28
CA CYS A 257 14.64 -3.89 -15.48
C CYS A 257 13.88 -3.64 -14.15
N ARG A 258 13.57 -4.70 -13.43
CA ARG A 258 13.08 -4.55 -12.06
C ARG A 258 14.23 -4.15 -11.13
N LYS A 259 13.96 -3.34 -10.13
CA LYS A 259 14.98 -2.85 -9.18
C LYS A 259 15.86 -3.97 -8.59
N ARG A 260 15.30 -5.14 -8.31
CA ARG A 260 16.04 -6.31 -7.81
C ARG A 260 17.07 -6.86 -8.79
N GLU A 261 16.92 -6.61 -10.09
CA GLU A 261 17.79 -7.10 -11.15
C GLU A 261 18.96 -6.14 -11.43
N THR A 262 18.83 -4.89 -10.96
CA THR A 262 19.84 -3.85 -11.20
C THR A 262 21.23 -4.25 -10.75
N SER A 263 21.37 -4.80 -9.53
CA SER A 263 22.67 -5.23 -9.00
C SER A 263 23.34 -6.32 -9.86
N MET A 264 22.53 -7.20 -10.46
CA MET A 264 23.02 -8.24 -11.35
C MET A 264 23.52 -7.65 -12.67
N ILE A 265 22.75 -6.71 -13.25
CA ILE A 265 23.17 -5.99 -14.48
C ILE A 265 24.49 -5.26 -14.26
N LEU A 266 24.63 -4.52 -13.15
CA LEU A 266 25.84 -3.79 -12.83
C LEU A 266 27.05 -4.71 -12.64
N LYS A 267 26.89 -5.88 -12.03
CA LYS A 267 27.94 -6.89 -11.90
C LYS A 267 28.37 -7.44 -13.25
N PHE A 268 27.42 -7.82 -14.11
CA PHE A 268 27.72 -8.29 -15.47
C PHE A 268 28.45 -7.21 -16.26
N ALA A 269 27.96 -5.97 -16.20
CA ALA A 269 28.60 -4.88 -16.90
C ALA A 269 30.07 -4.68 -16.50
N LYS A 270 30.37 -4.70 -15.20
CA LYS A 270 31.73 -4.59 -14.68
C LYS A 270 32.64 -5.80 -15.00
N THR A 271 32.04 -6.97 -15.22
CA THR A 271 32.80 -8.16 -15.63
C THR A 271 33.20 -8.09 -17.11
N ILE A 272 32.35 -7.49 -17.96
CA ILE A 272 32.59 -7.37 -19.41
C ILE A 272 33.51 -6.19 -19.71
N ASP A 273 33.23 -5.05 -19.10
CA ASP A 273 34.01 -3.81 -19.26
C ASP A 273 34.19 -3.16 -17.88
N PRO A 274 35.37 -3.32 -17.25
CA PRO A 274 35.68 -2.70 -15.96
C PRO A 274 35.63 -1.18 -16.00
N ASP A 275 35.85 -0.56 -17.15
CA ASP A 275 35.88 0.89 -17.33
C ASP A 275 34.53 1.45 -17.77
N ALA A 276 33.52 0.60 -17.98
CA ALA A 276 32.18 1.04 -18.36
C ALA A 276 31.61 2.06 -17.36
N PHE A 277 31.08 3.14 -17.89
CA PHE A 277 30.35 4.14 -17.11
C PHE A 277 28.87 3.78 -17.06
N MET A 278 28.30 3.73 -15.86
CA MET A 278 26.93 3.28 -15.66
C MET A 278 26.14 4.27 -14.81
N THR A 279 24.91 4.57 -15.25
CA THR A 279 23.94 5.32 -14.46
C THR A 279 22.69 4.52 -14.24
N VAL A 280 22.09 4.64 -13.06
CA VAL A 280 20.84 3.99 -12.68
C VAL A 280 19.83 5.03 -12.30
N GLY A 281 18.72 5.06 -13.04
CA GLY A 281 17.56 5.91 -12.74
C GLY A 281 16.38 5.06 -12.27
N SER A 282 15.62 5.57 -11.31
CA SER A 282 14.31 4.97 -10.96
C SER A 282 13.27 5.39 -12.00
N VAL A 283 12.45 4.43 -12.44
CA VAL A 283 11.34 4.66 -13.38
C VAL A 283 10.03 4.39 -12.65
N MET A 284 9.13 5.38 -12.63
CA MET A 284 7.87 5.29 -11.87
C MET A 284 6.84 4.35 -12.50
N GLY A 285 6.96 4.04 -13.80
CA GLY A 285 6.05 3.11 -14.47
C GLY A 285 6.66 2.61 -15.77
N VAL A 286 6.59 1.31 -15.99
CA VAL A 286 7.01 0.65 -17.23
C VAL A 286 5.88 -0.25 -17.68
N TYR A 287 5.36 0.02 -18.86
CA TYR A 287 4.22 -0.70 -19.43
C TYR A 287 4.64 -1.39 -20.75
N GLY A 288 4.13 -2.58 -20.99
CA GLY A 288 4.37 -3.31 -22.21
C GLY A 288 4.88 -4.72 -22.02
N LYS A 289 5.38 -5.35 -23.11
CA LYS A 289 5.81 -6.75 -23.12
C LYS A 289 6.96 -7.00 -22.11
N GLY A 290 6.70 -7.87 -21.16
CA GLY A 290 7.66 -8.18 -20.06
C GLY A 290 7.49 -7.34 -18.80
N PHE A 291 6.58 -6.37 -18.80
CA PHE A 291 6.17 -5.52 -17.69
C PHE A 291 4.65 -5.53 -17.54
N GLU A 292 4.10 -4.61 -16.75
CA GLU A 292 2.66 -4.55 -16.55
C GLU A 292 1.90 -4.18 -17.83
N ALA A 293 0.75 -4.84 -18.02
CA ALA A 293 -0.15 -4.45 -19.09
C ALA A 293 -0.79 -3.08 -18.76
N LEU A 294 -0.86 -2.18 -19.72
CA LEU A 294 -1.68 -0.97 -19.64
C LEU A 294 -3.15 -1.42 -19.55
N ASN A 295 -3.61 -1.72 -18.35
CA ASN A 295 -5.04 -1.84 -18.10
C ASN A 295 -5.60 -0.42 -18.17
N LYS A 296 -6.47 -0.22 -19.15
CA LYS A 296 -7.12 1.04 -19.56
C LYS A 296 -7.13 2.13 -18.50
N LEU A 297 -6.50 3.26 -18.85
CA LEU A 297 -6.79 4.54 -18.25
C LEU A 297 -8.29 4.86 -18.34
#